data_6d5403c35ee501443c09c1f4fe7ab819
#
_entry.id   6d5403c35ee501443c09c1f4fe7ab819
#
_cell.length_a   1.000
_cell.length_b   1.000
_cell.length_c   1.000
_cell.angle_alpha   90.00
_cell.angle_beta   90.00
_cell.angle_gamma   90.00
#
_symmetry.space_group_name_H-M   'P 1'
#
loop_
_entity.id
_entity.type
_entity.pdbx_description
1 polymer ?
#
loop_
_entity_poly.entity_id
_entity_poly.type
_entity_poly.pdbx_seq_one_letter_code
_entity_poly.pdbx_strand_id
1 'polypeptide(L)'
;MNKIYVDDVGKGFPLVLVHGYLGSSEMWLNQKDYFSKFCRVIIPALPGFGESYNCISSDSIKNMALKILEVLEEKKIEKFNLMGHSMGGMIAQEMNKIAGSRVNKLICFATGSIGEIPGRFETMDE
;
A
#
# COMPACT_ATOMS: atom_id res chain seq x y z
N MET A 1 9.42 -18.13 -5.23
CA MET A 1 9.94 -16.97 -5.10
C MET A 1 9.37 -16.08 -4.06
N ASN A 2 9.96 -15.02 -3.80
CA ASN A 2 9.69 -14.21 -2.63
C ASN A 2 8.40 -13.44 -2.77
N LYS A 3 7.34 -13.99 -2.22
CA LYS A 3 6.07 -13.31 -2.19
C LYS A 3 5.94 -12.55 -0.88
N ILE A 4 5.34 -11.38 -0.96
CA ILE A 4 5.13 -10.60 0.24
C ILE A 4 3.93 -11.17 1.00
N TYR A 5 3.95 -10.97 2.31
CA TYR A 5 2.86 -11.37 3.17
C TYR A 5 1.68 -10.42 2.94
N VAL A 6 0.48 -10.95 2.91
CA VAL A 6 -0.71 -10.16 2.66
C VAL A 6 -1.82 -10.59 3.58
N ASP A 7 -2.40 -9.65 4.32
CA ASP A 7 -3.64 -9.87 5.02
C ASP A 7 -4.78 -9.60 4.06
N ASP A 8 -5.75 -10.50 4.02
CA ASP A 8 -6.85 -10.41 3.07
C ASP A 8 -8.10 -10.86 3.80
N VAL A 9 -8.92 -9.91 4.25
CA VAL A 9 -10.10 -10.22 5.08
C VAL A 9 -11.30 -9.42 4.60
N GLY A 10 -12.47 -9.97 4.86
CA GLY A 10 -13.71 -9.30 4.51
C GLY A 10 -14.15 -9.61 3.10
N LYS A 11 -15.30 -9.07 2.73
CA LYS A 11 -15.90 -9.27 1.43
C LYS A 11 -16.41 -7.94 0.90
N GLY A 12 -16.40 -7.81 -0.41
CA GLY A 12 -16.91 -6.62 -1.05
C GLY A 12 -15.85 -5.97 -1.90
N PHE A 13 -16.01 -4.67 -2.12
CA PHE A 13 -15.07 -3.95 -2.95
C PHE A 13 -13.71 -3.87 -2.26
N PRO A 14 -12.62 -4.12 -2.97
CA PRO A 14 -11.30 -4.17 -2.33
C PRO A 14 -10.81 -2.80 -1.86
N LEU A 15 -10.23 -2.79 -0.66
CA LEU A 15 -9.54 -1.63 -0.10
C LEU A 15 -8.13 -2.07 0.23
N VAL A 16 -7.14 -1.45 -0.41
CA VAL A 16 -5.73 -1.78 -0.21
C VAL A 16 -5.11 -0.75 0.71
N LEU A 17 -4.51 -1.21 1.80
CA LEU A 17 -3.88 -0.34 2.80
C LEU A 17 -2.37 -0.56 2.76
N VAL A 18 -1.61 0.52 2.53
CA VAL A 18 -0.16 0.44 2.38
C VAL A 18 0.51 1.16 3.54
N HIS A 19 1.35 0.42 4.27
CA HIS A 19 2.00 0.96 5.47
C HIS A 19 3.24 1.78 5.10
N GLY A 20 3.74 2.51 6.10
CA GLY A 20 4.90 3.37 5.89
C GLY A 20 6.21 2.68 6.20
N TYR A 21 7.25 3.48 6.26
CA TYR A 21 8.61 3.01 6.49
C TYR A 21 8.68 2.32 7.86
N LEU A 22 9.34 1.18 7.90
CA LEU A 22 9.49 0.36 9.10
C LEU A 22 8.17 -0.12 9.70
N GLY A 23 7.08 0.02 8.96
CA GLY A 23 5.81 -0.49 9.41
C GLY A 23 5.58 -1.92 8.96
N SER A 24 4.40 -2.42 9.29
CA SER A 24 3.98 -3.73 8.85
C SER A 24 2.48 -3.71 8.72
N SER A 25 1.91 -4.82 8.28
CA SER A 25 0.46 -4.91 8.15
C SER A 25 -0.24 -4.68 9.48
N GLU A 26 0.47 -4.92 10.59
CA GLU A 26 -0.14 -4.77 11.90
C GLU A 26 -0.50 -3.34 12.25
N MET A 27 0.14 -2.37 11.63
CA MET A 27 -0.18 -0.98 11.92
C MET A 27 -1.60 -0.62 11.50
N TRP A 28 -2.20 -1.45 10.65
CA TRP A 28 -3.56 -1.21 10.18
C TRP A 28 -4.59 -2.03 10.93
N LEU A 29 -4.24 -2.57 12.11
CA LEU A 29 -5.11 -3.52 12.80
C LEU A 29 -6.50 -2.96 13.07
N ASN A 30 -6.57 -1.74 13.60
CA ASN A 30 -7.87 -1.14 13.90
C ASN A 30 -8.67 -0.87 12.63
N GLN A 31 -7.99 -0.40 11.59
CA GLN A 31 -8.63 -0.12 10.32
C GLN A 31 -9.11 -1.42 9.68
N LYS A 32 -8.31 -2.48 9.79
CA LYS A 32 -8.68 -3.76 9.25
C LYS A 32 -9.97 -4.28 9.90
N ASP A 33 -10.02 -4.22 11.23
CA ASP A 33 -11.19 -4.70 11.97
C ASP A 33 -12.45 -3.94 11.59
N TYR A 34 -12.30 -2.63 11.43
CA TYR A 34 -13.46 -1.81 11.12
C TYR A 34 -13.92 -2.01 9.67
N PHE A 35 -13.01 -1.86 8.74
CA PHE A 35 -13.40 -1.86 7.32
C PHE A 35 -13.73 -3.24 6.79
N SER A 36 -13.22 -4.30 7.42
CA SER A 36 -13.54 -5.64 6.94
C SER A 36 -15.02 -5.99 7.14
N LYS A 37 -15.73 -5.19 7.90
CA LYS A 37 -17.18 -5.36 8.04
C LYS A 37 -17.94 -4.90 6.79
N PHE A 38 -17.32 -4.07 5.97
CA PHE A 38 -18.01 -3.44 4.84
C PHE A 38 -17.36 -3.76 3.50
N CYS A 39 -16.10 -4.14 3.50
CA CYS A 39 -15.39 -4.36 2.25
C CYS A 39 -14.28 -5.39 2.46
N ARG A 40 -13.63 -5.74 1.36
CA ARG A 40 -12.50 -6.66 1.39
C ARG A 40 -11.24 -5.84 1.63
N VAL A 41 -10.57 -6.10 2.75
CA VAL A 41 -9.39 -5.33 3.14
C VAL A 41 -8.13 -6.12 2.81
N ILE A 42 -7.23 -5.52 2.07
CA ILE A 42 -5.99 -6.15 1.63
C ILE A 42 -4.83 -5.30 2.12
N ILE A 43 -3.99 -5.90 2.96
CA ILE A 43 -2.88 -5.18 3.59
C ILE A 43 -1.58 -5.91 3.28
N PRO A 44 -0.87 -5.48 2.23
CA PRO A 44 0.43 -6.10 1.93
C PRO A 44 1.50 -5.57 2.87
N ALA A 45 2.36 -6.46 3.34
CA ALA A 45 3.56 -6.07 4.05
C ALA A 45 4.63 -5.83 3.01
N LEU A 46 5.28 -4.68 3.04
CA LEU A 46 6.26 -4.33 2.03
C LEU A 46 7.46 -5.26 2.10
N PRO A 47 8.10 -5.52 0.96
CA PRO A 47 9.26 -6.41 0.94
C PRO A 47 10.32 -5.93 1.93
N GLY A 48 10.81 -6.87 2.74
CA GLY A 48 11.83 -6.57 3.72
C GLY A 48 11.35 -6.01 5.03
N PHE A 49 10.03 -5.79 5.17
CA PHE A 49 9.48 -5.24 6.40
C PHE A 49 8.41 -6.17 6.96
N GLY A 50 8.27 -6.14 8.28
CA GLY A 50 7.23 -6.89 8.95
C GLY A 50 7.23 -8.36 8.57
N GLU A 51 6.07 -8.88 8.23
CA GLU A 51 5.92 -10.29 7.89
C GLU A 51 6.59 -10.67 6.58
N SER A 52 7.08 -9.69 5.84
CA SER A 52 7.77 -9.94 4.57
C SER A 52 9.27 -9.83 4.71
N TYR A 53 9.79 -10.01 5.90
CA TYR A 53 11.22 -9.85 6.13
C TYR A 53 12.07 -10.84 5.32
N ASN A 54 11.47 -11.95 4.91
CA ASN A 54 12.18 -12.93 4.10
C ASN A 54 12.31 -12.53 2.64
N CYS A 55 11.58 -11.52 2.22
CA CYS A 55 11.60 -11.08 0.84
C CYS A 55 12.81 -10.19 0.60
N ILE A 56 13.25 -10.16 -0.66
CA ILE A 56 14.30 -9.23 -1.02
C ILE A 56 13.71 -7.83 -1.00
N SER A 57 14.32 -6.95 -0.23
CA SER A 57 13.87 -5.57 -0.13
C SER A 57 13.99 -4.86 -1.46
N SER A 58 13.03 -4.01 -1.73
CA SER A 58 13.10 -3.08 -2.85
C SER A 58 13.60 -1.75 -2.32
N ASP A 59 14.46 -1.12 -3.11
CA ASP A 59 15.01 0.16 -2.71
C ASP A 59 14.39 1.31 -3.49
N SER A 60 13.29 1.09 -4.18
CA SER A 60 12.62 2.17 -4.87
C SER A 60 11.11 2.07 -4.64
N ILE A 61 10.49 3.23 -4.65
CA ILE A 61 9.04 3.33 -4.51
C ILE A 61 8.36 2.60 -5.67
N LYS A 62 8.93 2.74 -6.86
CA LYS A 62 8.34 2.10 -8.03
C LYS A 62 8.34 0.59 -7.91
N ASN A 63 9.45 0.01 -7.44
CA ASN A 63 9.52 -1.45 -7.29
C ASN A 63 8.54 -1.95 -6.24
N MET A 64 8.39 -1.21 -5.16
CA MET A 64 7.42 -1.59 -4.14
C MET A 64 6.00 -1.53 -4.68
N ALA A 65 5.70 -0.49 -5.46
CA ALA A 65 4.39 -0.37 -6.08
C ALA A 65 4.12 -1.53 -7.03
N LEU A 66 5.13 -1.90 -7.83
CA LEU A 66 4.98 -3.01 -8.76
C LEU A 66 4.74 -4.33 -8.03
N LYS A 67 5.40 -4.53 -6.89
CA LYS A 67 5.19 -5.74 -6.10
C LYS A 67 3.76 -5.86 -5.61
N ILE A 68 3.20 -4.75 -5.13
CA ILE A 68 1.83 -4.76 -4.65
C ILE A 68 0.86 -5.00 -5.81
N LEU A 69 1.11 -4.34 -6.94
CA LEU A 69 0.25 -4.54 -8.10
C LEU A 69 0.29 -5.98 -8.59
N GLU A 70 1.46 -6.62 -8.48
CA GLU A 70 1.59 -8.02 -8.86
C GLU A 70 0.71 -8.91 -7.98
N VAL A 71 0.71 -8.62 -6.67
CA VAL A 71 -0.14 -9.38 -5.75
C VAL A 71 -1.61 -9.22 -6.11
N LEU A 72 -2.01 -8.00 -6.42
CA LEU A 72 -3.40 -7.74 -6.78
C LEU A 72 -3.78 -8.45 -8.07
N GLU A 73 -2.84 -8.54 -9.01
CA GLU A 73 -3.07 -9.29 -10.23
C GLU A 73 -3.26 -10.77 -9.96
N GLU A 74 -2.43 -11.32 -9.09
CA GLU A 74 -2.54 -12.73 -8.73
C GLU A 74 -3.88 -13.03 -8.08
N LYS A 75 -4.41 -12.07 -7.34
CA LYS A 75 -5.72 -12.22 -6.69
C LYS A 75 -6.87 -11.87 -7.63
N LYS A 76 -6.55 -11.48 -8.86
CA LYS A 76 -7.54 -11.12 -9.88
C LYS A 76 -8.39 -9.94 -9.46
N ILE A 77 -7.78 -9.02 -8.75
CA ILE A 77 -8.44 -7.80 -8.31
C ILE A 77 -8.20 -6.73 -9.37
N GLU A 78 -9.25 -6.32 -10.06
CA GLU A 78 -9.12 -5.37 -11.15
C GLU A 78 -9.26 -3.94 -10.69
N LYS A 79 -10.19 -3.68 -9.80
CA LYS A 79 -10.43 -2.33 -9.31
C LYS A 79 -10.40 -2.33 -7.80
N PHE A 80 -9.89 -1.25 -7.23
CA PHE A 80 -9.75 -1.18 -5.78
C PHE A 80 -9.64 0.26 -5.33
N ASN A 81 -9.97 0.48 -4.06
CA ASN A 81 -9.66 1.72 -3.38
C ASN A 81 -8.29 1.57 -2.72
N LEU A 82 -7.57 2.66 -2.58
CA LEU A 82 -6.18 2.62 -2.18
C LEU A 82 -5.93 3.69 -1.12
N MET A 83 -5.33 3.28 -0.01
CA MET A 83 -5.00 4.20 1.07
C MET A 83 -3.56 3.95 1.50
N GLY A 84 -2.80 5.01 1.64
CA GLY A 84 -1.41 4.90 2.04
C GLY A 84 -1.04 5.91 3.12
N HIS A 85 -0.14 5.48 4.00
CA HIS A 85 0.33 6.31 5.10
C HIS A 85 1.83 6.49 4.99
N SER A 86 2.30 7.73 5.07
CA SER A 86 3.73 8.04 5.05
C SER A 86 4.34 7.55 3.74
N MET A 87 5.41 6.76 3.79
CA MET A 87 6.01 6.19 2.58
C MET A 87 4.98 5.37 1.80
N GLY A 88 4.05 4.72 2.51
CA GLY A 88 2.98 3.98 1.85
C GLY A 88 2.11 4.89 0.99
N GLY A 89 1.98 6.16 1.38
CA GLY A 89 1.26 7.11 0.56
C GLY A 89 1.98 7.41 -0.73
N MET A 90 3.31 7.46 -0.69
CA MET A 90 4.10 7.66 -1.90
C MET A 90 3.98 6.44 -2.81
N ILE A 91 4.00 5.25 -2.22
CA ILE A 91 3.83 4.02 -2.98
C ILE A 91 2.45 3.98 -3.63
N ALA A 92 1.43 4.41 -2.89
CA ALA A 92 0.07 4.44 -3.41
C ALA A 92 -0.04 5.39 -4.60
N GLN A 93 0.62 6.54 -4.52
CA GLN A 93 0.64 7.48 -5.64
C GLN A 93 1.31 6.86 -6.86
N GLU A 94 2.38 6.12 -6.63
CA GLU A 94 3.06 5.47 -7.75
C GLU A 94 2.18 4.38 -8.36
N MET A 95 1.46 3.64 -7.52
CA MET A 95 0.51 2.64 -8.01
C MET A 95 -0.56 3.31 -8.88
N ASN A 96 -1.05 4.46 -8.43
CA ASN A 96 -2.05 5.20 -9.19
C ASN A 96 -1.49 5.69 -10.52
N LYS A 97 -0.22 6.06 -10.53
CA LYS A 97 0.43 6.50 -11.76
C LYS A 97 0.56 5.35 -12.75
N ILE A 98 0.90 4.16 -12.26
CA ILE A 98 1.12 3.00 -13.12
C ILE A 98 -0.18 2.38 -13.58
N ALA A 99 -1.16 2.27 -12.68
CA ALA A 99 -2.38 1.54 -12.93
C ALA A 99 -3.62 2.35 -12.55
N GLY A 100 -3.64 3.62 -12.94
CA GLY A 100 -4.67 4.54 -12.50
C GLY A 100 -6.08 4.13 -12.88
N SER A 101 -6.25 3.46 -14.01
CA SER A 101 -7.59 3.03 -14.42
C SER A 101 -8.18 2.01 -13.46
N ARG A 102 -7.36 1.39 -12.62
CA ARG A 102 -7.80 0.39 -11.66
C ARG A 102 -8.06 0.98 -10.28
N VAL A 103 -7.53 2.18 -10.01
CA VAL A 103 -7.67 2.82 -8.71
C VAL A 103 -8.95 3.64 -8.71
N ASN A 104 -9.92 3.23 -7.88
CA ASN A 104 -11.19 3.93 -7.80
C ASN A 104 -11.06 5.20 -6.97
N LYS A 105 -10.53 5.08 -5.76
CA LYS A 105 -10.30 6.24 -4.89
C LYS A 105 -8.92 6.11 -4.27
N LEU A 106 -8.23 7.24 -4.15
CA LEU A 106 -6.89 7.28 -3.59
C LEU A 106 -6.88 8.21 -2.37
N ILE A 107 -6.44 7.68 -1.24
CA ILE A 107 -6.33 8.46 -0.01
C ILE A 107 -4.92 8.36 0.51
N CYS A 108 -4.26 9.49 0.67
CA CYS A 108 -2.91 9.53 1.21
C CYS A 108 -2.88 10.46 2.41
N PHE A 109 -2.25 10.04 3.49
CA PHE A 109 -2.15 10.90 4.64
C PHE A 109 -0.76 10.77 5.26
N ALA A 110 -0.29 11.87 5.86
CA ALA A 110 1.03 11.98 6.46
C ALA A 110 2.11 11.55 5.46
N THR A 111 1.98 12.02 4.21
CA THR A 111 2.87 11.59 3.14
C THR A 111 3.29 12.80 2.31
N GLY A 112 4.38 12.64 1.55
CA GLY A 112 4.79 13.62 0.57
C GLY A 112 4.28 13.26 -0.80
N SER A 113 4.45 14.18 -1.75
CA SER A 113 4.07 13.87 -3.12
C SER A 113 5.24 13.18 -3.83
N ILE A 114 4.89 12.45 -4.88
CA ILE A 114 5.91 11.83 -5.72
C ILE A 114 6.71 12.96 -6.35
N GLY A 115 8.03 12.83 -6.26
CA GLY A 115 8.91 13.85 -6.83
C GLY A 115 9.40 14.85 -5.81
N GLU A 116 8.93 14.76 -4.58
CA GLU A 116 9.43 15.60 -3.50
C GLU A 116 10.91 15.34 -3.26
N ILE A 117 11.60 16.35 -2.84
CA ILE A 117 13.01 16.18 -2.49
C ILE A 117 13.06 15.44 -1.16
N PRO A 118 13.83 14.36 -1.08
CA PRO A 118 13.91 13.61 0.18
C PRO A 118 14.33 14.51 1.32
N GLY A 119 13.65 14.39 2.44
CA GLY A 119 13.94 15.17 3.61
C GLY A 119 13.22 16.50 3.71
N ARG A 120 12.45 16.85 2.70
CA ARG A 120 11.72 18.10 2.67
C ARG A 120 10.33 17.90 3.28
N PHE A 121 10.30 17.73 4.59
CA PHE A 121 9.04 17.40 5.24
C PHE A 121 8.15 18.61 5.49
N GLU A 122 8.71 19.79 5.46
CA GLU A 122 7.91 20.99 5.68
C GLU A 122 6.87 21.17 4.59
N THR A 123 7.09 20.56 3.42
CA THR A 123 6.12 20.70 2.34
C THR A 123 4.89 19.83 2.55
N MET A 124 4.98 18.88 3.46
CA MET A 124 3.87 17.96 3.68
C MET A 124 2.73 18.59 4.46
N ASP A 125 3.03 19.63 5.20
CA ASP A 125 2.03 20.28 6.04
C ASP A 125 1.30 21.39 5.31
N GLU A 126 1.75 21.69 4.12
CA GLU A 126 1.17 22.77 3.34
C GLU A 126 0.22 22.25 2.30
#